data_44343d0da80089391c576f7b755df147
#
_entry.id   44343d0da80089391c576f7b755df147
#
_cell.length_a   1.000
_cell.length_b   1.000
_cell.length_c   1.000
_cell.angle_alpha   90.00
_cell.angle_beta   90.00
_cell.angle_gamma   90.00
#
_symmetry.space_group_name_H-M   'P 1'
#
loop_
_entity.id
_entity.type
_entity.pdbx_description
1 polymer ?
#
loop_
_entity_poly.entity_id
_entity_poly.type
_entity_poly.pdbx_seq_one_letter_code
_entity_poly.pdbx_strand_id
1 'polypeptide(L)'
;LFLLTNRVLLAYREQHQPRLTETHITWITLAVTAAWLFHPLNVTGVLYVVQRMTSLSALFVFVGMACYVEGRRRINRGVSGIGHIATALVVFTPLAALSKENGALLPLFMLITEFALFGFETPHSRHRKVLYMLFGLSVALPAAAAGIYTVIHPQWILGDYSIRYFTIEERLLTEARVLLYYIRLIIAP
;
A
#
# COMPACT_ATOMS: atom_id res chain seq x y z
N LEU A 1 9.53 -7.20 -2.19
CA LEU A 1 9.79 -5.92 -2.87
C LEU A 1 10.20 -6.11 -4.34
N PHE A 2 11.23 -6.95 -4.64
CA PHE A 2 11.71 -7.18 -6.02
C PHE A 2 10.57 -7.47 -7.01
N LEU A 3 9.69 -8.42 -6.70
CA LEU A 3 8.55 -8.76 -7.56
C LEU A 3 7.63 -7.57 -7.80
N LEU A 4 7.31 -6.80 -6.76
CA LEU A 4 6.45 -5.63 -6.88
C LEU A 4 7.10 -4.56 -7.76
N THR A 5 8.35 -4.18 -7.47
CA THR A 5 9.08 -3.15 -8.24
C THR A 5 9.17 -3.54 -9.72
N ASN A 6 9.49 -4.80 -10.00
CA ASN A 6 9.54 -5.30 -11.38
C ASN A 6 8.18 -5.17 -12.08
N ARG A 7 7.07 -5.56 -11.43
CA ARG A 7 5.72 -5.46 -12.00
C ARG A 7 5.28 -4.01 -12.23
N VAL A 8 5.60 -3.12 -11.31
CA VAL A 8 5.32 -1.69 -11.45
C VAL A 8 6.09 -1.08 -12.63
N LEU A 9 7.39 -1.37 -12.75
CA LEU A 9 8.21 -0.86 -13.87
C LEU A 9 7.76 -1.42 -15.21
N LEU A 10 7.36 -2.68 -15.28
CA LEU A 10 6.78 -3.26 -16.49
C LEU A 10 5.46 -2.59 -16.86
N ALA A 11 4.57 -2.33 -15.88
CA ALA A 11 3.33 -1.62 -16.11
C ALA A 11 3.58 -0.17 -16.59
N TYR A 12 4.52 0.52 -15.95
CA TYR A 12 4.91 1.87 -16.33
C TYR A 12 5.46 1.94 -17.76
N ARG A 13 6.33 0.99 -18.14
CA ARG A 13 6.86 0.87 -19.51
C ARG A 13 5.73 0.71 -20.53
N GLU A 14 4.79 -0.17 -20.25
CA GLU A 14 3.68 -0.46 -21.15
C GLU A 14 2.77 0.74 -21.41
N GLN A 15 2.66 1.65 -20.43
CA GLN A 15 1.78 2.80 -20.53
C GLN A 15 2.48 4.10 -20.95
N HIS A 16 3.72 4.32 -20.48
CA HIS A 16 4.33 5.65 -20.58
C HIS A 16 5.68 5.67 -21.29
N GLN A 17 6.47 4.60 -21.19
CA GLN A 17 7.88 4.62 -21.58
C GLN A 17 8.31 3.36 -22.35
N PRO A 18 7.93 3.21 -23.64
CA PRO A 18 8.28 2.02 -24.44
C PRO A 18 9.79 1.85 -24.66
N ARG A 19 10.60 2.89 -24.41
CA ARG A 19 12.07 2.84 -24.57
C ARG A 19 12.79 2.12 -23.44
N LEU A 20 12.14 1.85 -22.29
CA LEU A 20 12.76 1.08 -21.21
C LEU A 20 12.94 -0.38 -21.64
N THR A 21 14.20 -0.82 -21.70
CA THR A 21 14.53 -2.22 -22.02
C THR A 21 14.34 -3.15 -20.81
N GLU A 22 14.18 -4.44 -21.03
CA GLU A 22 14.12 -5.45 -19.95
C GLU A 22 15.34 -5.35 -19.03
N THR A 23 16.51 -5.12 -19.61
CA THR A 23 17.78 -4.96 -18.88
C THR A 23 17.73 -3.76 -17.95
N HIS A 24 17.23 -2.61 -18.40
CA HIS A 24 17.08 -1.42 -17.55
C HIS A 24 16.13 -1.69 -16.39
N ILE A 25 14.98 -2.34 -16.64
CA ILE A 25 14.00 -2.69 -15.61
C ILE A 25 14.65 -3.61 -14.56
N THR A 26 15.39 -4.62 -14.99
CA THR A 26 16.06 -5.55 -14.08
C THR A 26 17.08 -4.83 -13.19
N TRP A 27 17.94 -3.99 -13.76
CA TRP A 27 18.93 -3.24 -13.00
C TRP A 27 18.32 -2.24 -12.04
N ILE A 28 17.29 -1.49 -12.45
CA ILE A 28 16.55 -0.57 -11.57
C ILE A 28 15.89 -1.35 -10.42
N THR A 29 15.25 -2.47 -10.73
CA THR A 29 14.62 -3.34 -9.72
C THR A 29 15.63 -3.87 -8.72
N LEU A 30 16.79 -4.32 -9.17
CA LEU A 30 17.88 -4.79 -8.31
C LEU A 30 18.41 -3.65 -7.43
N ALA A 31 18.67 -2.48 -8.00
CA ALA A 31 19.17 -1.32 -7.27
C ALA A 31 18.20 -0.87 -6.17
N VAL A 32 16.90 -0.75 -6.49
CA VAL A 32 15.85 -0.36 -5.52
C VAL A 32 15.72 -1.42 -4.42
N THR A 33 15.76 -2.71 -4.79
CA THR A 33 15.66 -3.79 -3.81
C THR A 33 16.87 -3.85 -2.90
N ALA A 34 18.08 -3.67 -3.44
CA ALA A 34 19.32 -3.62 -2.68
C ALA A 34 19.35 -2.39 -1.74
N ALA A 35 19.01 -1.20 -2.25
CA ALA A 35 18.92 0.01 -1.44
C ALA A 35 17.95 -0.16 -0.26
N TRP A 36 16.78 -0.77 -0.49
CA TRP A 36 15.84 -1.07 0.56
C TRP A 36 16.38 -2.12 1.55
N LEU A 37 16.98 -3.20 1.05
CA LEU A 37 17.49 -4.30 1.88
C LEU A 37 18.62 -3.84 2.83
N PHE A 38 19.54 -3.02 2.31
CA PHE A 38 20.68 -2.50 3.09
C PHE A 38 20.35 -1.26 3.91
N HIS A 39 19.11 -0.75 3.83
CA HIS A 39 18.74 0.45 4.55
C HIS A 39 18.72 0.20 6.06
N PRO A 40 19.42 1.03 6.89
CA PRO A 40 19.56 0.82 8.33
C PRO A 40 18.24 0.70 9.10
N LEU A 41 17.17 1.38 8.65
CA LEU A 41 15.84 1.28 9.27
C LEU A 41 15.25 -0.13 9.24
N ASN A 42 15.68 -0.99 8.30
CA ASN A 42 15.18 -2.36 8.20
C ASN A 42 15.82 -3.33 9.20
N VAL A 43 16.94 -2.93 9.81
CA VAL A 43 17.66 -3.77 10.83
C VAL A 43 16.76 -4.10 12.01
N THR A 44 15.92 -3.15 12.46
CA THR A 44 14.98 -3.36 13.56
C THR A 44 13.96 -4.45 13.27
N GLY A 45 13.51 -4.56 12.01
CA GLY A 45 12.58 -5.60 11.56
C GLY A 45 13.15 -7.02 11.62
N VAL A 46 14.48 -7.16 11.57
CA VAL A 46 15.19 -8.44 11.66
C VAL A 46 15.56 -8.78 13.10
N LEU A 47 16.06 -7.79 13.88
CA LEU A 47 16.58 -8.01 15.23
C LEU A 47 15.48 -8.22 16.28
N TYR A 48 14.35 -7.52 16.17
CA TYR A 48 13.29 -7.58 17.17
C TYR A 48 12.23 -8.62 16.79
N VAL A 49 12.02 -9.61 17.66
CA VAL A 49 11.00 -10.68 17.48
C VAL A 49 9.60 -10.09 17.31
N VAL A 50 9.26 -9.04 18.06
CA VAL A 50 7.98 -8.34 17.98
C VAL A 50 7.75 -7.73 16.58
N GLN A 51 8.80 -7.35 15.88
CA GLN A 51 8.69 -6.78 14.52
C GLN A 51 8.45 -7.83 13.43
N ARG A 52 8.48 -9.13 13.75
CA ARG A 52 8.18 -10.20 12.76
C ARG A 52 6.76 -10.10 12.21
N MET A 53 5.80 -9.66 13.02
CA MET A 53 4.43 -9.38 12.57
C MET A 53 4.40 -8.27 11.51
N THR A 54 5.22 -7.23 11.68
CA THR A 54 5.36 -6.14 10.69
C THR A 54 5.96 -6.66 9.38
N SER A 55 7.00 -7.50 9.46
CA SER A 55 7.64 -8.10 8.29
C SER A 55 6.69 -9.05 7.55
N LEU A 56 5.88 -9.82 8.28
CA LEU A 56 4.87 -10.71 7.70
C LEU A 56 3.75 -9.92 7.03
N SER A 57 3.25 -8.87 7.68
CA SER A 57 2.27 -7.97 7.08
C SER A 57 2.81 -7.31 5.81
N ALA A 58 4.06 -6.81 5.84
CA ALA A 58 4.71 -6.23 4.68
C ALA A 58 4.87 -7.24 3.53
N LEU A 59 5.17 -8.52 3.83
CA LEU A 59 5.21 -9.58 2.82
C LEU A 59 3.87 -9.70 2.10
N PHE A 60 2.76 -9.82 2.84
CA PHE A 60 1.43 -9.94 2.25
C PHE A 60 1.02 -8.67 1.49
N VAL A 61 1.38 -7.47 1.98
CA VAL A 61 1.16 -6.21 1.27
C VAL A 61 1.91 -6.21 -0.06
N PHE A 62 3.20 -6.56 -0.10
CA PHE A 62 3.98 -6.57 -1.34
C PHE A 62 3.48 -7.60 -2.34
N VAL A 63 3.11 -8.80 -1.89
CA VAL A 63 2.55 -9.84 -2.77
C VAL A 63 1.18 -9.43 -3.28
N GLY A 64 0.32 -8.89 -2.41
CA GLY A 64 -1.00 -8.38 -2.80
C GLY A 64 -0.91 -7.25 -3.82
N MET A 65 0.00 -6.29 -3.62
CA MET A 65 0.26 -5.22 -4.58
C MET A 65 0.80 -5.75 -5.92
N ALA A 66 1.73 -6.70 -5.90
CA ALA A 66 2.25 -7.32 -7.12
C ALA A 66 1.15 -8.06 -7.88
N CYS A 67 0.28 -8.76 -7.16
CA CYS A 67 -0.90 -9.44 -7.72
C CYS A 67 -1.88 -8.45 -8.35
N TYR A 68 -2.15 -7.34 -7.66
CA TYR A 68 -2.99 -6.25 -8.16
C TYR A 68 -2.44 -5.65 -9.46
N VAL A 69 -1.16 -5.24 -9.47
CA VAL A 69 -0.50 -4.65 -10.65
C VAL A 69 -0.51 -5.62 -11.83
N GLU A 70 -0.25 -6.91 -11.59
CA GLU A 70 -0.33 -7.93 -12.66
C GLU A 70 -1.76 -8.08 -13.20
N GLY A 71 -2.77 -8.06 -12.31
CA GLY A 71 -4.17 -8.07 -12.72
C GLY A 71 -4.53 -6.89 -13.62
N ARG A 72 -4.05 -5.68 -13.28
CA ARG A 72 -4.27 -4.46 -14.09
C ARG A 72 -3.55 -4.54 -15.43
N ARG A 73 -2.31 -5.02 -15.47
CA ARG A 73 -1.56 -5.23 -16.73
C ARG A 73 -2.30 -6.20 -17.66
N ARG A 74 -2.83 -7.30 -17.12
CA ARG A 74 -3.63 -8.26 -17.90
C ARG A 74 -4.88 -7.62 -18.49
N ILE A 75 -5.63 -6.84 -17.70
CA ILE A 75 -6.82 -6.11 -18.16
C ILE A 75 -6.44 -5.16 -19.33
N ASN A 76 -5.35 -4.41 -19.20
CA ASN A 76 -4.90 -3.48 -20.23
C ASN A 76 -4.46 -4.19 -21.54
N ARG A 77 -3.99 -5.44 -21.42
CA ARG A 77 -3.68 -6.31 -22.58
C ARG A 77 -4.90 -7.04 -23.16
N GLY A 78 -6.11 -6.74 -22.68
CA GLY A 78 -7.34 -7.38 -23.11
C GLY A 78 -7.60 -8.78 -22.54
N VAL A 79 -6.79 -9.23 -21.57
CA VAL A 79 -6.94 -10.53 -20.91
C VAL A 79 -7.62 -10.37 -19.55
N SER A 80 -8.34 -11.39 -19.09
CA SER A 80 -8.97 -11.35 -17.75
C SER A 80 -7.91 -11.22 -16.65
N GLY A 81 -7.99 -10.14 -15.88
CA GLY A 81 -7.11 -9.85 -14.73
C GLY A 81 -7.88 -9.69 -13.42
N ILE A 82 -9.22 -9.73 -13.46
CA ILE A 82 -10.08 -9.50 -12.27
C ILE A 82 -9.80 -10.52 -11.16
N GLY A 83 -9.53 -11.78 -11.51
CA GLY A 83 -9.18 -12.82 -10.54
C GLY A 83 -7.95 -12.46 -9.70
N HIS A 84 -6.91 -11.86 -10.29
CA HIS A 84 -5.72 -11.40 -9.57
C HIS A 84 -6.07 -10.25 -8.61
N ILE A 85 -6.91 -9.29 -9.05
CA ILE A 85 -7.36 -8.17 -8.22
C ILE A 85 -8.23 -8.69 -7.06
N ALA A 86 -9.13 -9.62 -7.33
CA ALA A 86 -9.95 -10.25 -6.30
C ALA A 86 -9.09 -11.02 -5.27
N THR A 87 -8.08 -11.77 -5.72
CA THR A 87 -7.12 -12.46 -4.83
C THR A 87 -6.37 -11.46 -3.95
N ALA A 88 -5.92 -10.34 -4.53
CA ALA A 88 -5.25 -9.29 -3.76
C ALA A 88 -6.16 -8.74 -2.64
N LEU A 89 -7.43 -8.49 -2.93
CA LEU A 89 -8.39 -7.93 -1.97
C LEU A 89 -8.90 -8.97 -0.97
N VAL A 90 -9.25 -10.17 -1.42
CA VAL A 90 -9.96 -11.16 -0.57
C VAL A 90 -9.01 -12.05 0.21
N VAL A 91 -7.80 -12.29 -0.31
CA VAL A 91 -6.81 -13.16 0.35
C VAL A 91 -5.73 -12.33 1.03
N PHE A 92 -5.02 -11.49 0.27
CA PHE A 92 -3.86 -10.78 0.81
C PHE A 92 -4.20 -9.63 1.75
N THR A 93 -5.33 -8.95 1.57
CA THR A 93 -5.75 -7.89 2.51
C THR A 93 -6.06 -8.46 3.91
N PRO A 94 -6.90 -9.50 4.07
CA PRO A 94 -7.11 -10.10 5.39
C PRO A 94 -5.83 -10.68 6.01
N LEU A 95 -4.99 -11.37 5.23
CA LEU A 95 -3.73 -11.92 5.73
C LEU A 95 -2.79 -10.83 6.25
N ALA A 96 -2.69 -9.71 5.51
CA ALA A 96 -1.90 -8.57 5.94
C ALA A 96 -2.48 -7.91 7.20
N ALA A 97 -3.80 -7.70 7.25
CA ALA A 97 -4.49 -7.09 8.39
C ALA A 97 -4.44 -7.96 9.65
N LEU A 98 -4.59 -9.28 9.52
CA LEU A 98 -4.46 -10.24 10.63
C LEU A 98 -3.01 -10.33 11.14
N SER A 99 -2.03 -10.06 10.29
CA SER A 99 -0.62 -10.01 10.72
C SER A 99 -0.31 -8.71 11.47
N LYS A 100 -0.85 -7.58 11.03
CA LYS A 100 -0.76 -6.28 11.68
C LYS A 100 -1.85 -5.35 11.13
N GLU A 101 -2.42 -4.50 12.00
CA GLU A 101 -3.53 -3.58 11.65
C GLU A 101 -3.23 -2.69 10.44
N ASN A 102 -1.97 -2.25 10.28
CA ASN A 102 -1.53 -1.45 9.13
C ASN A 102 -1.67 -2.19 7.79
N GLY A 103 -1.74 -3.52 7.79
CA GLY A 103 -1.98 -4.32 6.60
C GLY A 103 -3.38 -4.09 5.99
N ALA A 104 -4.34 -3.61 6.78
CA ALA A 104 -5.67 -3.21 6.29
C ALA A 104 -5.62 -2.04 5.28
N LEU A 105 -4.50 -1.31 5.20
CA LEU A 105 -4.29 -0.23 4.23
C LEU A 105 -3.98 -0.74 2.81
N LEU A 106 -3.83 -2.05 2.59
CA LEU A 106 -3.51 -2.60 1.27
C LEU A 106 -4.47 -2.13 0.16
N PRO A 107 -5.82 -2.10 0.34
CA PRO A 107 -6.73 -1.57 -0.68
C PRO A 107 -6.49 -0.09 -0.98
N LEU A 108 -6.08 0.70 0.02
CA LEU A 108 -5.73 2.11 -0.17
C LEU A 108 -4.45 2.26 -1.01
N PHE A 109 -3.43 1.43 -0.78
CA PHE A 109 -2.22 1.42 -1.60
C PHE A 109 -2.52 1.00 -3.05
N MET A 110 -3.43 0.04 -3.25
CA MET A 110 -3.92 -0.31 -4.59
C MET A 110 -4.62 0.87 -5.26
N LEU A 111 -5.48 1.60 -4.53
CA LEU A 111 -6.18 2.78 -5.04
C LEU A 111 -5.20 3.89 -5.43
N ILE A 112 -4.20 4.19 -4.60
CA ILE A 112 -3.14 5.16 -4.90
C ILE A 112 -2.37 4.74 -6.17
N THR A 113 -2.04 3.46 -6.28
CA THR A 113 -1.36 2.91 -7.47
C THR A 113 -2.25 3.01 -8.72
N GLU A 114 -3.57 2.81 -8.56
CA GLU A 114 -4.53 2.98 -9.65
C GLU A 114 -4.54 4.42 -10.18
N PHE A 115 -4.59 5.42 -9.28
CA PHE A 115 -4.52 6.83 -9.68
C PHE A 115 -3.19 7.22 -10.29
N ALA A 116 -2.08 6.75 -9.70
CA ALA A 116 -0.74 7.16 -10.12
C ALA A 116 -0.28 6.48 -11.42
N LEU A 117 -0.70 5.24 -11.67
CA LEU A 117 -0.16 4.43 -12.75
C LEU A 117 -1.18 4.11 -13.85
N PHE A 118 -2.44 3.83 -13.50
CA PHE A 118 -3.44 3.30 -14.44
C PHE A 118 -4.57 4.26 -14.81
N GLY A 119 -4.87 5.28 -13.98
CA GLY A 119 -5.89 6.29 -14.22
C GLY A 119 -7.31 5.74 -14.43
N PHE A 120 -7.61 4.52 -13.96
CA PHE A 120 -8.86 3.79 -14.24
C PHE A 120 -9.10 3.52 -15.72
N GLU A 121 -8.09 3.66 -16.56
CA GLU A 121 -8.22 3.36 -17.97
C GLU A 121 -8.28 1.84 -18.18
N THR A 122 -9.28 1.41 -18.97
CA THR A 122 -9.50 0.00 -19.31
C THR A 122 -10.08 -0.10 -20.70
N PRO A 123 -9.71 -1.14 -21.49
CA PRO A 123 -10.26 -1.35 -22.84
C PRO A 123 -11.78 -1.55 -22.84
N HIS A 124 -12.36 -2.06 -21.75
CA HIS A 124 -13.78 -2.38 -21.64
C HIS A 124 -14.42 -1.64 -20.46
N SER A 125 -15.52 -0.95 -20.70
CA SER A 125 -16.29 -0.21 -19.68
C SER A 125 -16.74 -1.09 -18.51
N ARG A 126 -16.98 -2.39 -18.75
CA ARG A 126 -17.32 -3.36 -17.69
C ARG A 126 -16.23 -3.49 -16.66
N HIS A 127 -14.97 -3.59 -17.06
CA HIS A 127 -13.84 -3.69 -16.13
C HIS A 127 -13.72 -2.43 -15.27
N ARG A 128 -13.92 -1.24 -15.87
CA ARG A 128 -13.91 0.03 -15.15
C ARG A 128 -14.99 0.10 -14.08
N LYS A 129 -16.21 -0.33 -14.38
CA LYS A 129 -17.30 -0.39 -13.41
C LYS A 129 -16.96 -1.34 -12.23
N VAL A 130 -16.38 -2.51 -12.55
CA VAL A 130 -15.94 -3.47 -11.51
C VAL A 130 -14.86 -2.86 -10.61
N LEU A 131 -13.89 -2.13 -11.16
CA LEU A 131 -12.86 -1.46 -10.37
C LEU A 131 -13.46 -0.40 -9.43
N TYR A 132 -14.36 0.45 -9.93
CA TYR A 132 -15.03 1.43 -9.07
C TYR A 132 -15.84 0.75 -7.96
N MET A 133 -16.54 -0.35 -8.25
CA MET A 133 -17.28 -1.11 -7.26
C MET A 133 -16.34 -1.74 -6.21
N LEU A 134 -15.22 -2.33 -6.63
CA LEU A 134 -14.24 -2.94 -5.72
C LEU A 134 -13.63 -1.89 -4.79
N PHE A 135 -13.21 -0.74 -5.31
CA PHE A 135 -12.66 0.34 -4.47
C PHE A 135 -13.73 1.05 -3.63
N GLY A 136 -14.95 1.19 -4.15
CA GLY A 136 -16.08 1.69 -3.39
C GLY A 136 -16.36 0.82 -2.16
N LEU A 137 -16.37 -0.51 -2.33
CA LEU A 137 -16.62 -1.45 -1.26
C LEU A 137 -15.43 -1.60 -0.29
N SER A 138 -14.20 -1.63 -0.80
CA SER A 138 -13.01 -1.93 0.01
C SER A 138 -12.33 -0.71 0.65
N VAL A 139 -12.57 0.49 0.12
CA VAL A 139 -11.96 1.74 0.63
C VAL A 139 -13.04 2.73 1.04
N ALA A 140 -13.94 3.12 0.12
CA ALA A 140 -14.89 4.20 0.39
C ALA A 140 -15.91 3.83 1.47
N LEU A 141 -16.47 2.62 1.43
CA LEU A 141 -17.44 2.18 2.42
C LEU A 141 -16.85 2.07 3.84
N PRO A 142 -15.70 1.39 4.07
CA PRO A 142 -15.07 1.35 5.39
C PRO A 142 -14.64 2.75 5.89
N ALA A 143 -14.11 3.60 5.01
CA ALA A 143 -13.74 4.97 5.37
C ALA A 143 -14.96 5.80 5.79
N ALA A 144 -16.07 5.71 5.04
CA ALA A 144 -17.32 6.37 5.40
C ALA A 144 -17.88 5.84 6.73
N ALA A 145 -17.89 4.52 6.93
CA ALA A 145 -18.35 3.91 8.16
C ALA A 145 -17.51 4.36 9.37
N ALA A 146 -16.17 4.38 9.23
CA ALA A 146 -15.27 4.86 10.27
C ALA A 146 -15.48 6.35 10.56
N GLY A 147 -15.66 7.18 9.53
CA GLY A 147 -15.95 8.61 9.66
C GLY A 147 -17.27 8.87 10.40
N ILE A 148 -18.34 8.17 9.99
CA ILE A 148 -19.65 8.27 10.64
C ILE A 148 -19.56 7.83 12.11
N TYR A 149 -18.90 6.70 12.38
CA TYR A 149 -18.71 6.19 13.73
C TYR A 149 -17.97 7.18 14.63
N THR A 150 -16.91 7.81 14.10
CA THR A 150 -16.11 8.82 14.82
C THR A 150 -16.94 10.07 15.14
N VAL A 151 -17.80 10.51 14.21
CA VAL A 151 -18.68 11.68 14.43
C VAL A 151 -19.73 11.38 15.49
N ILE A 152 -20.31 10.18 15.49
CA ILE A 152 -21.34 9.77 16.47
C ILE A 152 -20.72 9.50 17.85
N HIS A 153 -19.48 8.99 17.90
CA HIS A 153 -18.78 8.63 19.13
C HIS A 153 -17.46 9.38 19.30
N PRO A 154 -17.46 10.73 19.43
CA PRO A 154 -16.24 11.52 19.54
C PRO A 154 -15.42 11.16 20.78
N GLN A 155 -16.06 10.65 21.85
CA GLN A 155 -15.40 10.17 23.06
C GLN A 155 -14.41 9.02 22.79
N TRP A 156 -14.56 8.29 21.71
CA TRP A 156 -13.63 7.21 21.36
C TRP A 156 -12.22 7.73 21.00
N ILE A 157 -12.14 8.92 20.42
CA ILE A 157 -10.86 9.61 20.16
C ILE A 157 -10.44 10.47 21.35
N LEU A 158 -11.42 11.17 21.99
CA LEU A 158 -11.15 12.19 22.99
C LEU A 158 -11.10 11.64 24.43
N GLY A 159 -11.83 10.56 24.73
CA GLY A 159 -12.00 10.04 26.09
C GLY A 159 -10.71 9.56 26.75
N ASP A 160 -9.81 9.00 25.98
CA ASP A 160 -8.51 8.50 26.47
C ASP A 160 -7.54 9.62 26.90
N TYR A 161 -7.78 10.88 26.48
CA TYR A 161 -6.90 11.99 26.80
C TYR A 161 -7.11 12.55 28.21
N SER A 162 -8.25 12.25 28.85
CA SER A 162 -8.49 12.63 30.26
C SER A 162 -7.57 11.91 31.26
N ILE A 163 -6.98 10.78 30.85
CA ILE A 163 -6.10 9.95 31.68
C ILE A 163 -4.62 10.14 31.32
N ARG A 164 -4.32 10.82 30.21
CA ARG A 164 -2.95 11.00 29.71
C ARG A 164 -2.35 12.32 30.21
N TYR A 165 -1.03 12.33 30.40
CA TYR A 165 -0.26 13.51 30.84
C TYR A 165 0.01 14.52 29.72
N PHE A 166 -0.61 14.36 28.53
CA PHE A 166 -0.41 15.24 27.36
C PHE A 166 -1.74 15.47 26.64
N THR A 167 -1.86 16.62 25.97
CA THR A 167 -3.02 17.04 25.20
C THR A 167 -2.96 16.48 23.75
N ILE A 168 -4.11 16.55 23.04
CA ILE A 168 -4.17 16.19 21.60
C ILE A 168 -3.22 17.08 20.78
N GLU A 169 -3.15 18.38 21.09
CA GLU A 169 -2.29 19.33 20.39
C GLU A 169 -0.82 18.99 20.55
N GLU A 170 -0.38 18.67 21.76
CA GLU A 170 0.99 18.22 22.03
C GLU A 170 1.32 16.93 21.30
N ARG A 171 0.37 16.00 21.20
CA ARG A 171 0.55 14.77 20.43
C ARG A 171 0.70 15.06 18.94
N LEU A 172 -0.19 15.88 18.36
CA LEU A 172 -0.13 16.21 16.93
C LEU A 172 1.20 16.90 16.56
N LEU A 173 1.67 17.82 17.41
CA LEU A 173 2.98 18.47 17.21
C LEU A 173 4.13 17.47 17.32
N THR A 174 4.04 16.53 18.25
CA THR A 174 5.05 15.48 18.41
C THR A 174 5.06 14.54 17.22
N GLU A 175 3.89 14.09 16.74
CA GLU A 175 3.77 13.24 15.54
C GLU A 175 4.33 13.93 14.29
N ALA A 176 4.06 15.23 14.10
CA ALA A 176 4.62 16.01 13.01
C ALA A 176 6.16 16.04 13.05
N ARG A 177 6.74 16.23 14.25
CA ARG A 177 8.20 16.20 14.46
C ARG A 177 8.78 14.82 14.17
N VAL A 178 8.11 13.76 14.63
CA VAL A 178 8.50 12.37 14.41
C VAL A 178 8.47 12.02 12.92
N LEU A 179 7.44 12.46 12.17
CA LEU A 179 7.38 12.29 10.73
C LEU A 179 8.57 12.92 10.01
N LEU A 180 8.92 14.17 10.34
CA LEU A 180 10.10 14.84 9.77
C LEU A 180 11.39 14.11 10.11
N TYR A 181 11.53 13.61 11.35
CA TYR A 181 12.67 12.80 11.76
C TYR A 181 12.79 11.51 10.94
N TYR A 182 11.69 10.77 10.73
CA TYR A 182 11.70 9.57 9.89
C TYR A 182 11.99 9.86 8.42
N ILE A 183 11.45 10.95 7.86
CA ILE A 183 11.79 11.38 6.49
C ILE A 183 13.29 11.61 6.37
N ARG A 184 13.89 12.31 7.34
CA ARG A 184 15.34 12.53 7.38
C ARG A 184 16.10 11.18 7.43
N LEU A 185 15.70 10.25 8.29
CA LEU A 185 16.35 8.94 8.39
C LEU A 185 16.20 8.08 7.12
N ILE A 186 15.14 8.26 6.35
CA ILE A 186 14.95 7.56 5.07
C ILE A 186 15.91 8.11 4.02
N ILE A 187 16.15 9.42 4.01
CA ILE A 187 16.96 10.08 2.98
C ILE A 187 18.46 10.04 3.34
N ALA A 188 18.79 10.23 4.61
CA ALA A 188 20.14 10.30 5.13
C ALA A 188 20.23 9.54 6.47
N PRO A 189 20.34 8.19 6.41
CA PRO A 189 20.39 7.31 7.58
C PRO A 189 21.71 7.45 8.36
#